data_00424cfb018a3834e8a6c8f4621d8e81
#
_entry.id   00424cfb018a3834e8a6c8f4621d8e81
#
_cell.length_a   1.000
_cell.length_b   1.000
_cell.length_c   1.000
_cell.angle_alpha   90.00
_cell.angle_beta   90.00
_cell.angle_gamma   90.00
#
_symmetry.space_group_name_H-M   'P 1'
#
loop_
_entity.id
_entity.type
_entity.pdbx_description
1 polymer ?
#
loop_
_entity_poly.entity_id
_entity_poly.type
_entity_poly.pdbx_seq_one_letter_code
_entity_poly.pdbx_strand_id
1 'polypeptide(L)'
;MECRNAMGCDYIATGHYAKTSQAADGTWQLHRGEDPKKDQSYFLYSLTQERLAHTIFPLADLDKEHDVRRIAAEQGFINAKKAESEDICFIADGDYAGYIERRCGHAAAPGDIVWRDGNVVGRHSGALRYTIGQRKGLGVAMAHPVYVTGVDAANNTVHLGEAEDLTAAALTANDWIWSAPADRMEAELTSGGIRVGAKYRYRQKDQAATLTRGEDGQMLLTFDEPQRAIAPGQAVVVYRGDIVLGGGTVTGALK
;
A
#
# COMPACT_ATOMS: atom_id res chain seq x y z
N MET A 1 -14.35 14.22 -3.62
CA MET A 1 -15.69 14.83 -3.37
C MET A 1 -15.69 16.34 -3.62
N GLU A 2 -14.68 17.08 -3.15
CA GLU A 2 -14.61 18.54 -3.36
C GLU A 2 -14.69 18.94 -4.84
N CYS A 3 -13.92 18.30 -5.73
CA CYS A 3 -13.98 18.59 -7.16
C CYS A 3 -15.36 18.33 -7.77
N ARG A 4 -16.04 17.24 -7.37
CA ARG A 4 -17.40 16.93 -7.83
C ARG A 4 -18.37 18.06 -7.47
N ASN A 5 -18.35 18.46 -6.21
CA ASN A 5 -19.24 19.52 -5.71
C ASN A 5 -18.93 20.88 -6.35
N ALA A 6 -17.64 21.21 -6.49
CA ALA A 6 -17.20 22.46 -7.13
C ALA A 6 -17.59 22.56 -8.60
N MET A 7 -17.67 21.43 -9.32
CA MET A 7 -18.04 21.36 -10.73
C MET A 7 -19.53 21.08 -10.96
N GLY A 8 -20.34 20.91 -9.90
CA GLY A 8 -21.76 20.60 -10.01
C GLY A 8 -22.07 19.24 -10.66
N CYS A 9 -21.15 18.27 -10.51
CA CYS A 9 -21.33 16.93 -11.06
C CYS A 9 -21.91 15.97 -10.02
N ASP A 10 -22.70 14.98 -10.48
CA ASP A 10 -23.27 13.94 -9.61
C ASP A 10 -22.27 12.81 -9.36
N TYR A 11 -21.39 12.53 -10.32
CA TYR A 11 -20.42 11.43 -10.28
C TYR A 11 -19.01 11.87 -10.66
N ILE A 12 -18.04 11.09 -10.23
CA ILE A 12 -16.66 11.11 -10.71
C ILE A 12 -16.38 9.81 -11.45
N ALA A 13 -15.94 9.89 -12.71
CA ALA A 13 -15.41 8.76 -13.45
C ALA A 13 -13.89 8.77 -13.46
N THR A 14 -13.26 7.64 -13.23
CA THR A 14 -11.80 7.53 -13.21
C THR A 14 -11.33 6.22 -13.85
N GLY A 15 -10.17 6.26 -14.52
CA GLY A 15 -9.58 5.13 -15.24
C GLY A 15 -8.87 4.10 -14.35
N HIS A 16 -9.23 3.98 -13.08
CA HIS A 16 -8.72 2.91 -12.23
C HIS A 16 -9.34 1.57 -12.58
N TYR A 17 -8.53 0.52 -12.51
CA TYR A 17 -8.96 -0.87 -12.64
C TYR A 17 -9.48 -1.37 -11.29
N ALA A 18 -10.73 -1.10 -11.02
CA ALA A 18 -11.49 -1.55 -9.86
C ALA A 18 -12.96 -1.59 -10.25
N LYS A 19 -13.81 -2.20 -9.44
CA LYS A 19 -15.25 -2.32 -9.70
C LYS A 19 -16.06 -1.89 -8.49
N THR A 20 -17.21 -1.28 -8.73
CA THR A 20 -18.20 -1.02 -7.68
C THR A 20 -19.48 -1.76 -7.99
N SER A 21 -20.14 -2.25 -6.95
CA SER A 21 -21.49 -2.81 -7.03
C SER A 21 -22.32 -2.36 -5.82
N GLN A 22 -23.64 -2.48 -5.92
CA GLN A 22 -24.52 -2.25 -4.80
C GLN A 22 -25.13 -3.59 -4.36
N ALA A 23 -24.98 -3.92 -3.08
CA ALA A 23 -25.58 -5.11 -2.49
C ALA A 23 -27.11 -4.94 -2.34
N ALA A 24 -27.82 -6.05 -2.10
CA ALA A 24 -29.27 -6.05 -1.99
C ALA A 24 -29.81 -5.15 -0.85
N ASP A 25 -29.00 -4.87 0.15
CA ASP A 25 -29.32 -3.97 1.27
C ASP A 25 -29.01 -2.49 0.99
N GLY A 26 -28.61 -2.18 -0.25
CA GLY A 26 -28.28 -0.82 -0.67
C GLY A 26 -26.85 -0.37 -0.35
N THR A 27 -26.03 -1.18 0.34
CA THR A 27 -24.64 -0.84 0.63
C THR A 27 -23.75 -0.98 -0.61
N TRP A 28 -22.77 -0.06 -0.74
CA TRP A 28 -21.79 -0.10 -1.83
C TRP A 28 -20.62 -1.00 -1.49
N GLN A 29 -20.13 -1.71 -2.49
CA GLN A 29 -18.96 -2.58 -2.39
C GLN A 29 -17.91 -2.15 -3.39
N LEU A 30 -16.66 -2.03 -2.93
CA LEU A 30 -15.48 -1.88 -3.78
C LEU A 30 -14.88 -3.26 -4.02
N HIS A 31 -14.72 -3.62 -5.28
CA HIS A 31 -14.16 -4.91 -5.70
C HIS A 31 -12.83 -4.71 -6.42
N ARG A 32 -12.08 -5.80 -6.52
CA ARG A 32 -10.93 -5.90 -7.43
C ARG A 32 -11.37 -5.67 -8.86
N GLY A 33 -10.44 -5.16 -9.68
CA GLY A 33 -10.59 -5.14 -11.13
C GLY A 33 -10.54 -6.55 -11.72
N GLU A 34 -11.14 -6.72 -12.91
CA GLU A 34 -11.17 -8.00 -13.63
C GLU A 34 -9.77 -8.51 -13.99
N ASP A 35 -8.85 -7.60 -14.37
CA ASP A 35 -7.45 -7.92 -14.63
C ASP A 35 -6.64 -7.94 -13.32
N PRO A 36 -6.25 -9.14 -12.81
CA PRO A 36 -5.53 -9.23 -11.53
C PRO A 36 -4.13 -8.58 -11.56
N LYS A 37 -3.55 -8.40 -12.75
CA LYS A 37 -2.24 -7.75 -12.92
C LYS A 37 -2.33 -6.24 -12.82
N LYS A 38 -3.53 -5.70 -13.07
CA LYS A 38 -3.80 -4.26 -13.11
C LYS A 38 -4.73 -3.82 -11.99
N ASP A 39 -5.23 -4.74 -11.16
CA ASP A 39 -6.09 -4.42 -10.02
C ASP A 39 -5.51 -3.29 -9.17
N GLN A 40 -6.26 -2.19 -9.06
CA GLN A 40 -5.88 -1.00 -8.31
C GLN A 40 -6.75 -0.79 -7.07
N SER A 41 -7.55 -1.77 -6.68
CA SER A 41 -8.40 -1.71 -5.48
C SER A 41 -7.60 -1.41 -4.21
N TYR A 42 -6.34 -1.85 -4.17
CA TYR A 42 -5.40 -1.54 -3.09
C TYR A 42 -5.22 -0.03 -2.84
N PHE A 43 -5.19 0.80 -3.87
CA PHE A 43 -5.03 2.25 -3.73
C PHE A 43 -6.35 2.97 -3.41
N LEU A 44 -7.48 2.27 -3.58
CA LEU A 44 -8.82 2.83 -3.46
C LEU A 44 -9.49 2.48 -2.13
N TYR A 45 -8.80 1.80 -1.22
CA TYR A 45 -9.34 1.34 0.05
C TYR A 45 -9.94 2.46 0.94
N SER A 46 -9.55 3.69 0.70
CA SER A 46 -10.04 4.87 1.44
C SER A 46 -11.36 5.45 0.89
N LEU A 47 -11.95 4.80 -0.12
CA LEU A 47 -13.28 5.19 -0.61
C LEU A 47 -14.36 4.68 0.35
N THR A 48 -14.97 5.62 1.05
CA THR A 48 -16.11 5.35 1.96
C THR A 48 -17.40 5.07 1.19
N GLN A 49 -18.46 4.60 1.85
CA GLN A 49 -19.76 4.35 1.26
C GLN A 49 -20.30 5.56 0.46
N GLU A 50 -20.19 6.76 1.02
CA GLU A 50 -20.57 7.99 0.33
C GLU A 50 -19.78 8.21 -0.97
N ARG A 51 -18.45 7.99 -0.93
CA ARG A 51 -17.57 8.16 -2.09
C ARG A 51 -17.84 7.10 -3.15
N LEU A 52 -18.04 5.85 -2.74
CA LEU A 52 -18.35 4.75 -3.65
C LEU A 52 -19.66 4.99 -4.40
N ALA A 53 -20.70 5.51 -3.73
CA ALA A 53 -21.98 5.85 -4.34
C ALA A 53 -21.88 6.84 -5.50
N HIS A 54 -20.79 7.62 -5.57
CA HIS A 54 -20.58 8.66 -6.55
C HIS A 54 -19.32 8.43 -7.43
N THR A 55 -18.76 7.21 -7.42
CA THR A 55 -17.57 6.87 -8.20
C THR A 55 -17.91 5.82 -9.25
N ILE A 56 -17.49 6.09 -10.50
CA ILE A 56 -17.65 5.18 -11.64
C ILE A 56 -16.26 4.75 -12.12
N PHE A 57 -16.08 3.46 -12.32
CA PHE A 57 -14.86 2.86 -12.91
C PHE A 57 -15.17 2.30 -14.30
N PRO A 58 -15.04 3.07 -15.37
CA PRO A 58 -15.38 2.63 -16.74
C PRO A 58 -14.53 1.45 -17.24
N LEU A 59 -13.39 1.19 -16.61
CA LEU A 59 -12.47 0.10 -16.99
C LEU A 59 -12.65 -1.16 -16.12
N ALA A 60 -13.70 -1.23 -15.30
CA ALA A 60 -13.92 -2.28 -14.31
C ALA A 60 -13.88 -3.71 -14.88
N ASP A 61 -14.52 -3.90 -16.02
CA ASP A 61 -14.70 -5.21 -16.67
C ASP A 61 -13.83 -5.36 -17.94
N LEU A 62 -12.78 -4.53 -18.08
CA LEU A 62 -11.92 -4.51 -19.26
C LEU A 62 -10.51 -5.01 -18.94
N ASP A 63 -9.99 -5.91 -19.79
CA ASP A 63 -8.58 -6.26 -19.82
C ASP A 63 -7.76 -5.13 -20.46
N LYS A 64 -6.65 -4.76 -19.82
CA LYS A 64 -5.85 -3.64 -20.31
C LYS A 64 -5.23 -3.91 -21.67
N GLU A 65 -4.67 -5.08 -21.87
CA GLU A 65 -3.93 -5.41 -23.10
C GLU A 65 -4.86 -5.74 -24.25
N HIS A 66 -5.95 -6.45 -23.99
CA HIS A 66 -6.88 -6.91 -25.04
C HIS A 66 -7.95 -5.88 -25.36
N ASP A 67 -8.59 -5.28 -24.35
CA ASP A 67 -9.71 -4.39 -24.57
C ASP A 67 -9.33 -2.92 -24.64
N VAL A 68 -8.65 -2.41 -23.60
CA VAL A 68 -8.39 -0.98 -23.46
C VAL A 68 -7.46 -0.49 -24.56
N ARG A 69 -6.38 -1.23 -24.87
CA ARG A 69 -5.46 -0.88 -25.97
C ARG A 69 -6.13 -0.95 -27.33
N ARG A 70 -7.00 -1.94 -27.57
CA ARG A 70 -7.77 -2.06 -28.81
C ARG A 70 -8.70 -0.85 -28.99
N ILE A 71 -9.52 -0.55 -27.97
CA ILE A 71 -10.43 0.60 -27.99
C ILE A 71 -9.65 1.91 -28.20
N ALA A 72 -8.53 2.11 -27.50
CA ALA A 72 -7.70 3.31 -27.67
C ALA A 72 -7.13 3.43 -29.08
N ALA A 73 -6.73 2.31 -29.71
CA ALA A 73 -6.24 2.31 -31.09
C ALA A 73 -7.37 2.60 -32.10
N GLU A 74 -8.53 1.99 -31.93
CA GLU A 74 -9.72 2.23 -32.77
C GLU A 74 -10.20 3.68 -32.72
N GLN A 75 -10.07 4.33 -31.54
CA GLN A 75 -10.42 5.73 -31.33
C GLN A 75 -9.28 6.70 -31.70
N GLY A 76 -8.14 6.22 -32.17
CA GLY A 76 -7.01 7.03 -32.59
C GLY A 76 -6.29 7.76 -31.46
N PHE A 77 -6.36 7.27 -30.21
CA PHE A 77 -5.67 7.89 -29.10
C PHE A 77 -4.15 7.74 -29.23
N ILE A 78 -3.42 8.86 -29.12
CA ILE A 78 -1.95 8.90 -29.28
C ILE A 78 -1.19 8.04 -28.27
N ASN A 79 -1.79 7.75 -27.12
CA ASN A 79 -1.22 6.93 -26.05
C ASN A 79 -1.57 5.43 -26.16
N ALA A 80 -2.29 4.99 -27.19
CA ALA A 80 -2.69 3.60 -27.37
C ALA A 80 -1.49 2.62 -27.36
N LYS A 81 -0.33 3.06 -27.87
CA LYS A 81 0.92 2.29 -27.94
C LYS A 81 1.95 2.67 -26.86
N LYS A 82 1.59 3.57 -25.93
CA LYS A 82 2.52 4.00 -24.88
C LYS A 82 2.87 2.83 -23.97
N ALA A 83 4.17 2.64 -23.72
CA ALA A 83 4.64 1.70 -22.70
C ALA A 83 4.10 2.08 -21.32
N GLU A 84 3.96 1.08 -20.46
CA GLU A 84 3.54 1.34 -19.08
C GLU A 84 4.59 2.17 -18.34
N SER A 85 4.13 3.19 -17.63
CA SER A 85 4.97 3.87 -16.65
C SER A 85 4.94 3.01 -15.38
N GLU A 86 6.05 2.37 -15.05
CA GLU A 86 6.19 1.62 -13.80
C GLU A 86 6.54 2.52 -12.62
N ASP A 87 7.01 3.74 -12.91
CA ASP A 87 7.47 4.72 -11.94
C ASP A 87 6.44 5.84 -11.70
N ILE A 88 6.70 6.61 -10.64
CA ILE A 88 5.89 7.77 -10.27
C ILE A 88 5.97 8.79 -11.41
N CYS A 89 4.84 9.09 -12.05
CA CYS A 89 4.75 9.87 -13.30
C CYS A 89 5.36 11.28 -13.24
N PHE A 90 5.55 11.85 -12.05
CA PHE A 90 6.17 13.16 -11.85
C PHE A 90 7.64 13.10 -11.40
N ILE A 91 8.24 11.91 -11.33
CA ILE A 91 9.67 11.67 -11.08
C ILE A 91 10.26 11.01 -12.34
N ALA A 92 10.52 11.82 -13.36
CA ALA A 92 10.90 11.34 -14.70
C ALA A 92 12.29 10.67 -14.74
N ASP A 93 13.17 11.01 -13.78
CA ASP A 93 14.54 10.49 -13.65
C ASP A 93 14.64 9.26 -12.73
N GLY A 94 13.54 8.82 -12.11
CA GLY A 94 13.53 7.74 -11.12
C GLY A 94 14.28 8.07 -9.82
N ASP A 95 14.83 9.29 -9.67
CA ASP A 95 15.51 9.76 -8.45
C ASP A 95 14.50 10.29 -7.43
N TYR A 96 13.78 9.37 -6.82
CA TYR A 96 12.82 9.63 -5.76
C TYR A 96 13.45 10.39 -4.57
N ALA A 97 14.67 10.03 -4.17
CA ALA A 97 15.35 10.67 -3.05
C ALA A 97 15.72 12.12 -3.38
N GLY A 98 16.31 12.36 -4.54
CA GLY A 98 16.60 13.71 -5.01
C GLY A 98 15.33 14.54 -5.24
N TYR A 99 14.22 13.93 -5.64
CA TYR A 99 12.95 14.65 -5.71
C TYR A 99 12.50 15.16 -4.33
N ILE A 100 12.56 14.31 -3.29
CA ILE A 100 12.23 14.71 -1.91
C ILE A 100 13.17 15.81 -1.43
N GLU A 101 14.49 15.66 -1.62
CA GLU A 101 15.50 16.65 -1.24
C GLU A 101 15.19 18.01 -1.85
N ARG A 102 14.91 18.05 -3.15
CA ARG A 102 14.52 19.28 -3.86
C ARG A 102 13.22 19.88 -3.30
N ARG A 103 12.24 19.03 -2.96
CA ARG A 103 10.95 19.48 -2.43
C ARG A 103 11.04 20.01 -1.01
N CYS A 104 11.88 19.39 -0.17
CA CYS A 104 12.13 19.82 1.21
C CYS A 104 13.12 20.99 1.32
N GLY A 105 13.83 21.31 0.24
CA GLY A 105 14.81 22.42 0.21
C GLY A 105 16.14 22.12 0.91
N HIS A 106 16.40 20.86 1.27
CA HIS A 106 17.67 20.43 1.87
C HIS A 106 18.01 18.98 1.46
N ALA A 107 19.30 18.70 1.37
CA ALA A 107 19.80 17.35 1.13
C ALA A 107 19.61 16.47 2.38
N ALA A 108 19.44 15.17 2.15
CA ALA A 108 19.43 14.21 3.25
C ALA A 108 20.80 14.15 3.92
N ALA A 109 20.81 14.19 5.25
CA ALA A 109 22.06 14.13 6.02
C ALA A 109 22.67 12.71 5.97
N PRO A 110 24.01 12.59 5.82
CA PRO A 110 24.69 11.32 6.03
C PRO A 110 24.52 10.83 7.48
N GLY A 111 24.45 9.52 7.66
CA GLY A 111 24.29 8.90 8.97
C GLY A 111 24.94 7.53 9.04
N ASP A 112 24.72 6.84 10.14
CA ASP A 112 25.36 5.56 10.41
C ASP A 112 24.48 4.38 9.95
N ILE A 113 25.15 3.35 9.44
CA ILE A 113 24.56 2.05 9.21
C ILE A 113 25.02 1.15 10.36
N VAL A 114 24.08 0.63 11.13
CA VAL A 114 24.35 -0.19 12.30
C VAL A 114 23.89 -1.62 12.12
N TRP A 115 24.67 -2.54 12.63
CA TRP A 115 24.29 -3.95 12.73
C TRP A 115 23.39 -4.18 13.95
N ARG A 116 22.69 -5.31 13.97
CA ARG A 116 21.72 -5.70 15.03
C ARG A 116 22.29 -5.68 16.47
N ASP A 117 23.63 -5.72 16.63
CA ASP A 117 24.32 -5.61 17.93
C ASP A 117 24.66 -4.16 18.32
N GLY A 118 24.27 -3.18 17.48
CA GLY A 118 24.54 -1.76 17.68
C GLY A 118 25.88 -1.27 17.12
N ASN A 119 26.72 -2.15 16.58
CA ASN A 119 27.98 -1.75 15.98
C ASN A 119 27.77 -1.01 14.65
N VAL A 120 28.51 0.10 14.45
CA VAL A 120 28.53 0.82 13.18
C VAL A 120 29.33 0.00 12.15
N VAL A 121 28.67 -0.38 11.06
CA VAL A 121 29.24 -1.19 9.97
C VAL A 121 29.41 -0.42 8.67
N GLY A 122 28.93 0.82 8.62
CA GLY A 122 29.06 1.68 7.45
C GLY A 122 28.41 3.04 7.65
N ARG A 123 28.37 3.83 6.57
CA ARG A 123 27.68 5.12 6.55
C ARG A 123 26.81 5.23 5.30
N HIS A 124 25.67 5.88 5.44
CA HIS A 124 24.77 6.18 4.35
C HIS A 124 24.77 7.67 3.98
N SER A 125 24.37 7.99 2.76
CA SER A 125 24.25 9.37 2.26
C SER A 125 22.89 10.01 2.52
N GLY A 126 21.98 9.29 3.18
CA GLY A 126 20.62 9.74 3.51
C GLY A 126 19.72 8.54 3.79
N ALA A 127 19.10 8.49 4.99
CA ALA A 127 18.26 7.37 5.43
C ALA A 127 17.05 7.13 4.51
N LEU A 128 16.52 8.18 3.87
CA LEU A 128 15.39 8.08 2.92
C LEU A 128 15.68 7.26 1.65
N ARG A 129 16.95 6.94 1.38
CA ARG A 129 17.35 6.07 0.26
C ARG A 129 17.26 4.57 0.59
N TYR A 130 16.87 4.25 1.82
CA TYR A 130 16.79 2.87 2.32
C TYR A 130 15.35 2.47 2.63
N THR A 131 15.03 1.23 2.29
CA THR A 131 13.70 0.66 2.51
C THR A 131 13.83 -0.66 3.26
N ILE A 132 12.94 -0.92 4.21
CA ILE A 132 12.90 -2.19 4.95
C ILE A 132 12.79 -3.37 3.97
N GLY A 133 13.67 -4.36 4.15
CA GLY A 133 13.83 -5.51 3.25
C GLY A 133 14.80 -5.30 2.08
N GLN A 134 15.37 -4.10 1.90
CA GLN A 134 16.38 -3.84 0.89
C GLN A 134 17.64 -4.66 1.15
N ARG A 135 18.16 -5.32 0.10
CA ARG A 135 19.38 -6.14 0.13
C ARG A 135 20.53 -5.54 -0.67
N LYS A 136 20.20 -4.85 -1.79
CA LYS A 136 21.21 -4.32 -2.73
C LYS A 136 21.47 -2.85 -2.47
N GLY A 137 22.67 -2.38 -2.81
CA GLY A 137 23.02 -0.96 -2.72
C GLY A 137 23.21 -0.45 -1.27
N LEU A 138 23.54 -1.34 -0.33
CA LEU A 138 23.72 -0.97 1.08
C LEU A 138 25.06 -0.29 1.37
N GLY A 139 26.04 -0.44 0.49
CA GLY A 139 27.38 0.15 0.69
C GLY A 139 28.22 -0.51 1.80
N VAL A 140 27.82 -1.70 2.28
CA VAL A 140 28.54 -2.48 3.30
C VAL A 140 28.96 -3.83 2.73
N ALA A 141 30.14 -4.32 3.16
CA ALA A 141 30.64 -5.64 2.81
C ALA A 141 30.48 -6.57 4.02
N MET A 142 29.64 -7.60 3.86
CA MET A 142 29.37 -8.61 4.87
C MET A 142 29.59 -10.01 4.30
N ALA A 143 29.94 -10.98 5.13
CA ALA A 143 30.23 -12.36 4.70
C ALA A 143 28.99 -13.13 4.23
N HIS A 144 27.80 -12.64 4.56
CA HIS A 144 26.50 -13.24 4.24
C HIS A 144 25.49 -12.16 3.78
N PRO A 145 24.37 -12.54 3.16
CA PRO A 145 23.35 -11.58 2.77
C PRO A 145 22.76 -10.86 3.96
N VAL A 146 22.74 -9.51 3.89
CA VAL A 146 22.16 -8.64 4.90
C VAL A 146 21.06 -7.78 4.31
N TYR A 147 20.16 -7.32 5.17
CA TYR A 147 18.96 -6.60 4.80
C TYR A 147 18.74 -5.39 5.71
N VAL A 148 18.10 -4.36 5.18
CA VAL A 148 17.59 -3.26 6.01
C VAL A 148 16.43 -3.80 6.85
N THR A 149 16.57 -3.76 8.16
CA THR A 149 15.57 -4.18 9.14
C THR A 149 14.81 -3.03 9.77
N GLY A 150 15.39 -1.83 9.71
CA GLY A 150 14.77 -0.61 10.22
C GLY A 150 15.43 0.66 9.66
N VAL A 151 14.68 1.74 9.69
CA VAL A 151 15.17 3.11 9.42
C VAL A 151 14.70 3.98 10.56
N ASP A 152 15.65 4.48 11.34
CA ASP A 152 15.41 5.42 12.44
C ASP A 152 15.65 6.84 11.94
N ALA A 153 14.57 7.53 11.60
CA ALA A 153 14.62 8.89 11.09
C ALA A 153 15.05 9.90 12.18
N ALA A 154 14.75 9.62 13.45
CA ALA A 154 15.07 10.53 14.56
C ALA A 154 16.57 10.57 14.83
N ASN A 155 17.24 9.41 14.78
CA ASN A 155 18.68 9.27 14.98
C ASN A 155 19.45 9.21 13.66
N ASN A 156 18.77 9.36 12.52
CA ASN A 156 19.34 9.27 11.17
C ASN A 156 20.20 8.01 10.98
N THR A 157 19.65 6.86 11.36
CA THR A 157 20.36 5.58 11.39
C THR A 157 19.60 4.52 10.57
N VAL A 158 20.35 3.72 9.81
CA VAL A 158 19.84 2.56 9.08
C VAL A 158 20.27 1.28 9.78
N HIS A 159 19.31 0.44 10.15
CA HIS A 159 19.57 -0.83 10.84
C HIS A 159 19.67 -1.97 9.84
N LEU A 160 20.69 -2.80 9.97
CA LEU A 160 20.87 -4.02 9.18
C LEU A 160 20.74 -5.26 10.07
N GLY A 161 20.23 -6.33 9.46
CA GLY A 161 20.10 -7.64 10.08
C GLY A 161 20.04 -8.76 9.05
N GLU A 162 19.72 -9.93 9.53
CA GLU A 162 19.55 -11.15 8.73
C GLU A 162 18.11 -11.28 8.20
N ALA A 163 17.86 -12.30 7.40
CA ALA A 163 16.56 -12.55 6.79
C ALA A 163 15.46 -12.79 7.84
N GLU A 164 15.82 -13.45 8.92
CA GLU A 164 14.95 -13.80 10.04
C GLU A 164 14.49 -12.57 10.83
N ASP A 165 15.33 -11.54 10.89
CA ASP A 165 15.02 -10.27 11.57
C ASP A 165 13.87 -9.50 10.92
N LEU A 166 13.60 -9.79 9.65
CA LEU A 166 12.50 -9.20 8.89
C LEU A 166 11.14 -9.86 9.14
N THR A 167 11.11 -11.02 9.81
CA THR A 167 9.90 -11.83 9.97
C THR A 167 9.05 -11.33 11.14
N ALA A 168 7.74 -11.20 10.92
CA ALA A 168 6.78 -10.78 11.93
C ALA A 168 5.49 -11.60 11.84
N ALA A 169 4.90 -11.92 12.99
CA ALA A 169 3.63 -12.64 13.07
C ALA A 169 2.41 -11.73 12.91
N ALA A 170 2.57 -10.44 13.23
CA ALA A 170 1.48 -9.48 13.16
C ALA A 170 1.97 -8.08 12.77
N LEU A 171 1.04 -7.19 12.45
CA LEU A 171 1.28 -5.76 12.30
C LEU A 171 0.22 -4.95 13.05
N THR A 172 0.60 -3.72 13.40
CA THR A 172 -0.32 -2.69 13.87
C THR A 172 -0.53 -1.62 12.81
N ALA A 173 -1.73 -1.01 12.81
CA ALA A 173 -2.08 0.05 11.86
C ALA A 173 -2.99 1.10 12.48
N ASN A 174 -2.79 2.36 12.07
CA ASN A 174 -3.61 3.51 12.40
C ASN A 174 -4.33 4.08 11.17
N ASP A 175 -5.01 5.21 11.33
CA ASP A 175 -5.72 5.93 10.27
C ASP A 175 -6.67 5.02 9.47
N TRP A 176 -7.35 4.14 10.20
CA TRP A 176 -8.18 3.10 9.57
C TRP A 176 -9.44 3.69 8.95
N ILE A 177 -9.66 3.33 7.69
CA ILE A 177 -10.84 3.73 6.92
C ILE A 177 -11.58 2.47 6.45
N TRP A 178 -12.88 2.41 6.71
CA TRP A 178 -13.74 1.37 6.18
C TRP A 178 -14.32 1.77 4.81
N SER A 179 -14.12 0.93 3.80
CA SER A 179 -14.89 0.96 2.54
C SER A 179 -16.22 0.25 2.69
N ALA A 180 -16.23 -0.87 3.44
CA ALA A 180 -17.44 -1.56 3.86
C ALA A 180 -18.22 -0.72 4.92
N PRO A 181 -19.50 -1.03 5.18
CA PRO A 181 -20.27 -0.37 6.23
C PRO A 181 -19.56 -0.46 7.59
N ALA A 182 -19.18 0.70 8.14
CA ALA A 182 -18.33 0.77 9.32
C ALA A 182 -19.00 0.16 10.57
N ASP A 183 -20.29 0.36 10.75
CA ASP A 183 -21.08 -0.18 11.85
C ASP A 183 -21.04 -1.71 11.89
N ARG A 184 -21.13 -2.37 10.74
CA ARG A 184 -20.99 -3.83 10.62
C ARG A 184 -19.58 -4.29 10.96
N MET A 185 -18.59 -3.61 10.42
CA MET A 185 -17.19 -3.98 10.67
C MET A 185 -16.83 -3.82 12.15
N GLU A 186 -17.31 -2.77 12.80
CA GLU A 186 -17.10 -2.57 14.24
C GLU A 186 -17.83 -3.64 15.07
N ALA A 187 -19.02 -4.06 14.66
CA ALA A 187 -19.75 -5.16 15.34
C ALA A 187 -18.99 -6.50 15.23
N GLU A 188 -18.45 -6.81 14.04
CA GLU A 188 -17.64 -8.02 13.83
C GLU A 188 -16.33 -7.97 14.65
N LEU A 189 -15.64 -6.83 14.70
CA LEU A 189 -14.44 -6.65 15.53
C LEU A 189 -14.73 -6.94 17.01
N THR A 190 -15.85 -6.42 17.52
CA THR A 190 -16.27 -6.62 18.91
C THR A 190 -16.64 -8.07 19.22
N SER A 191 -17.12 -8.81 18.22
CA SER A 191 -17.52 -10.22 18.38
C SER A 191 -16.38 -11.25 18.28
N GLY A 192 -15.13 -10.82 18.14
CA GLY A 192 -13.96 -11.71 18.14
C GLY A 192 -13.01 -11.55 16.96
N GLY A 193 -13.18 -10.49 16.19
CA GLY A 193 -12.31 -10.16 15.07
C GLY A 193 -12.86 -10.61 13.71
N ILE A 194 -12.20 -10.15 12.66
CA ILE A 194 -12.61 -10.33 11.26
C ILE A 194 -11.60 -11.18 10.52
N ARG A 195 -12.01 -12.31 9.93
CA ARG A 195 -11.16 -13.09 9.02
C ARG A 195 -11.06 -12.39 7.69
N VAL A 196 -9.83 -12.16 7.22
CA VAL A 196 -9.53 -11.37 6.03
C VAL A 196 -8.38 -11.95 5.23
N GLY A 197 -8.34 -11.63 3.95
CA GLY A 197 -7.11 -11.60 3.17
C GLY A 197 -6.50 -10.21 3.29
N ALA A 198 -5.21 -10.10 3.55
CA ALA A 198 -4.54 -8.82 3.76
C ALA A 198 -3.38 -8.60 2.80
N LYS A 199 -3.27 -7.37 2.28
CA LYS A 199 -2.11 -6.91 1.51
C LYS A 199 -1.51 -5.70 2.24
N TYR A 200 -0.22 -5.75 2.51
CA TYR A 200 0.56 -4.61 3.04
C TYR A 200 1.60 -4.10 2.02
N ARG A 201 1.46 -4.54 0.76
CA ARG A 201 2.16 -4.04 -0.44
C ARG A 201 1.29 -4.26 -1.67
N TYR A 202 1.34 -3.36 -2.62
CA TYR A 202 0.52 -3.40 -3.83
C TYR A 202 0.63 -4.71 -4.61
N ARG A 203 1.85 -5.15 -4.94
CA ARG A 203 2.11 -6.35 -5.77
C ARG A 203 2.08 -7.67 -4.99
N GLN A 204 1.75 -7.64 -3.70
CA GLN A 204 1.70 -8.85 -2.87
C GLN A 204 0.39 -9.61 -3.11
N LYS A 205 0.45 -10.94 -3.02
CA LYS A 205 -0.76 -11.77 -2.89
C LYS A 205 -1.35 -11.59 -1.48
N ASP A 206 -2.65 -11.81 -1.36
CA ASP A 206 -3.32 -11.77 -0.07
C ASP A 206 -2.71 -12.77 0.90
N GLN A 207 -2.56 -12.34 2.11
CA GLN A 207 -2.13 -13.19 3.23
C GLN A 207 -3.32 -13.38 4.16
N ALA A 208 -3.60 -14.63 4.51
CA ALA A 208 -4.68 -14.95 5.43
C ALA A 208 -4.34 -14.42 6.84
N ALA A 209 -5.29 -13.70 7.43
CA ALA A 209 -5.09 -13.02 8.71
C ALA A 209 -6.41 -12.83 9.46
N THR A 210 -6.29 -12.50 10.75
CA THR A 210 -7.40 -12.03 11.59
C THR A 210 -7.14 -10.59 11.99
N LEU A 211 -8.09 -9.73 11.71
CA LEU A 211 -8.09 -8.33 12.11
C LEU A 211 -8.83 -8.20 13.44
N THR A 212 -8.20 -7.56 14.42
CA THR A 212 -8.76 -7.25 15.74
C THR A 212 -8.44 -5.82 16.13
N ARG A 213 -8.98 -5.35 17.25
CA ARG A 213 -8.58 -4.08 17.85
C ARG A 213 -7.61 -4.35 18.98
N GLY A 214 -6.44 -3.71 18.95
CA GLY A 214 -5.46 -3.75 20.03
C GLY A 214 -5.90 -2.95 21.25
N GLU A 215 -5.21 -3.16 22.38
CA GLU A 215 -5.51 -2.50 23.67
C GLU A 215 -5.39 -0.98 23.61
N ASP A 216 -4.51 -0.46 22.76
CA ASP A 216 -4.29 0.97 22.51
C ASP A 216 -5.27 1.57 21.48
N GLY A 217 -6.24 0.79 20.99
CA GLY A 217 -7.22 1.18 20.00
C GLY A 217 -6.73 1.11 18.54
N GLN A 218 -5.46 0.79 18.29
CA GLN A 218 -4.95 0.53 16.94
C GLN A 218 -5.58 -0.76 16.37
N MET A 219 -5.58 -0.88 15.05
CA MET A 219 -5.90 -2.16 14.42
C MET A 219 -4.70 -3.11 14.52
N LEU A 220 -4.96 -4.33 14.95
CA LEU A 220 -4.00 -5.43 15.02
C LEU A 220 -4.37 -6.48 13.97
N LEU A 221 -3.46 -6.76 13.07
CA LEU A 221 -3.61 -7.80 12.05
C LEU A 221 -2.63 -8.93 12.33
N THR A 222 -3.14 -10.07 12.76
CA THR A 222 -2.36 -11.29 13.05
C THR A 222 -2.46 -12.22 11.84
N PHE A 223 -1.31 -12.57 11.26
CA PHE A 223 -1.23 -13.45 10.10
C PHE A 223 -1.24 -14.92 10.51
N ASP A 224 -1.80 -15.78 9.66
CA ASP A 224 -1.75 -17.23 9.88
C ASP A 224 -0.31 -17.76 9.71
N GLU A 225 0.44 -17.17 8.78
CA GLU A 225 1.86 -17.47 8.54
C GLU A 225 2.69 -16.19 8.71
N PRO A 226 3.85 -16.25 9.37
CA PRO A 226 4.69 -15.06 9.55
C PRO A 226 5.05 -14.37 8.24
N GLN A 227 5.03 -13.07 8.25
CA GLN A 227 5.22 -12.22 7.07
C GLN A 227 6.56 -11.50 7.11
N ARG A 228 7.11 -11.17 5.91
CA ARG A 228 8.44 -10.56 5.78
C ARG A 228 8.40 -9.08 5.43
N ALA A 229 9.30 -8.33 6.08
CA ALA A 229 9.62 -6.94 5.73
C ALA A 229 8.36 -6.04 5.72
N ILE A 230 7.55 -6.15 6.74
CA ILE A 230 6.45 -5.21 7.01
C ILE A 230 7.08 -3.85 7.33
N ALA A 231 6.70 -2.82 6.56
CA ALA A 231 7.30 -1.50 6.68
C ALA A 231 6.29 -0.48 7.22
N PRO A 232 6.58 0.21 8.33
CA PRO A 232 5.78 1.34 8.78
C PRO A 232 5.62 2.41 7.70
N GLY A 233 4.47 3.09 7.67
CA GLY A 233 4.13 4.07 6.65
C GLY A 233 3.53 3.49 5.37
N GLN A 234 3.56 2.18 5.16
CA GLN A 234 2.87 1.53 4.05
C GLN A 234 1.38 1.36 4.36
N ALA A 235 0.54 1.34 3.31
CA ALA A 235 -0.85 0.97 3.49
C ALA A 235 -0.98 -0.54 3.78
N VAL A 236 -1.92 -0.91 4.65
CA VAL A 236 -2.45 -2.25 4.75
C VAL A 236 -3.91 -2.24 4.33
N VAL A 237 -4.29 -3.15 3.43
CA VAL A 237 -5.65 -3.24 2.88
C VAL A 237 -6.18 -4.64 3.13
N VAL A 238 -7.42 -4.72 3.62
CA VAL A 238 -8.05 -5.99 3.97
C VAL A 238 -9.24 -6.28 3.05
N TYR A 239 -9.37 -7.55 2.73
CA TYR A 239 -10.33 -8.07 1.76
C TYR A 239 -11.14 -9.24 2.33
N ARG A 240 -12.37 -9.38 1.84
CA ARG A 240 -13.18 -10.58 1.98
C ARG A 240 -13.50 -11.11 0.58
N GLY A 241 -12.75 -12.12 0.13
CA GLY A 241 -12.73 -12.49 -1.29
C GLY A 241 -12.24 -11.32 -2.15
N ASP A 242 -13.04 -10.91 -3.11
CA ASP A 242 -12.72 -9.78 -3.99
C ASP A 242 -13.17 -8.41 -3.46
N ILE A 243 -13.88 -8.38 -2.34
CA ILE A 243 -14.42 -7.15 -1.76
C ILE A 243 -13.39 -6.51 -0.83
N VAL A 244 -13.07 -5.24 -1.05
CA VAL A 244 -12.29 -4.41 -0.13
C VAL A 244 -13.15 -4.06 1.07
N LEU A 245 -12.68 -4.41 2.28
CA LEU A 245 -13.36 -4.02 3.51
C LEU A 245 -12.87 -2.67 4.02
N GLY A 246 -11.59 -2.39 3.89
CA GLY A 246 -10.97 -1.15 4.33
C GLY A 246 -9.46 -1.28 4.42
N GLY A 247 -8.82 -0.35 5.11
CA GLY A 247 -7.38 -0.35 5.32
C GLY A 247 -6.92 0.81 6.18
N GLY A 248 -5.62 0.84 6.43
CA GLY A 248 -4.98 1.88 7.23
C GLY A 248 -3.49 1.98 6.95
N THR A 249 -2.79 2.74 7.76
CA THR A 249 -1.35 2.94 7.68
C THR A 249 -0.64 2.04 8.69
N VAL A 250 0.27 1.20 8.25
CA VAL A 250 1.10 0.34 9.11
C VAL A 250 1.92 1.22 10.06
N THR A 251 1.86 0.94 11.35
CA THR A 251 2.65 1.63 12.38
C THR A 251 3.79 0.78 12.92
N GLY A 252 3.66 -0.55 12.89
CA GLY A 252 4.68 -1.46 13.38
C GLY A 252 4.49 -2.89 12.92
N ALA A 253 5.54 -3.69 13.13
CA ALA A 253 5.55 -5.13 12.92
C ALA A 253 5.86 -5.82 14.25
N LEU A 254 5.12 -6.88 14.58
CA LEU A 254 5.23 -7.63 15.83
C LEU A 254 5.75 -9.03 15.53
N LYS A 255 6.82 -9.45 16.26
CA LYS A 255 7.44 -10.77 16.11
C LYS A 255 6.64 -11.85 16.82
#